data_261f72222c257d9dfc733ec2dffeb09f
#
_entry.id   261f72222c257d9dfc733ec2dffeb09f
#
_cell.length_a   1.000
_cell.length_b   1.000
_cell.length_c   1.000
_cell.angle_alpha   90.00
_cell.angle_beta   90.00
_cell.angle_gamma   90.00
#
_symmetry.space_group_name_H-M   'P 1'
#
loop_
_entity.id
_entity.type
_entity.pdbx_description
1 polymer ?
#
loop_
_entity_poly.entity_id
_entity_poly.type
_entity_poly.pdbx_seq_one_letter_code
_entity_poly.pdbx_strand_id
1 'polypeptide(L)'
;MTARFSRVLTDPTLTPTSSVVRAVHFTELRGAIDTLRSRQGLAAFGWSDPNLAAGATTIKQIHLAELRSAVSAVYTARGLSAPAWTDATITPAVTVVRVVHITELRAAVLALE
;
A
#
# COMPACT_ATOMS: atom_id res chain seq x y z
N MET A 1 -5.54 3.06 23.00
CA MET A 1 -6.02 2.32 21.84
C MET A 1 -5.43 2.89 20.57
N THR A 2 -4.96 2.03 19.70
CA THR A 2 -4.36 2.47 18.45
C THR A 2 -5.47 2.85 17.47
N ALA A 3 -5.33 3.99 16.80
CA ALA A 3 -6.26 4.37 15.75
C ALA A 3 -6.18 3.36 14.59
N ARG A 4 -7.31 2.99 14.06
CA ARG A 4 -7.37 2.11 12.89
C ARG A 4 -6.99 2.87 11.63
N PHE A 5 -6.38 2.18 10.69
CA PHE A 5 -5.99 2.76 9.41
C PHE A 5 -7.15 3.49 8.72
N SER A 6 -8.34 2.90 8.74
CA SER A 6 -9.52 3.48 8.10
C SER A 6 -9.91 4.88 8.62
N ARG A 7 -9.45 5.25 9.81
CA ARG A 7 -9.77 6.56 10.41
C ARG A 7 -8.87 7.68 9.91
N VAL A 8 -7.77 7.36 9.26
CA VAL A 8 -6.77 8.34 8.82
C VAL A 8 -6.64 8.38 7.30
N LEU A 9 -7.54 7.72 6.58
CA LEU A 9 -7.48 7.66 5.13
C LEU A 9 -7.89 8.98 4.49
N THR A 10 -7.04 9.47 3.60
CA THR A 10 -7.42 10.50 2.64
C THR A 10 -8.21 9.81 1.53
N ASP A 11 -9.32 10.41 1.12
CA ASP A 11 -10.23 9.79 0.17
C ASP A 11 -10.62 8.39 0.62
N PRO A 12 -11.35 8.25 1.74
CA PRO A 12 -11.68 6.93 2.28
C PRO A 12 -12.51 6.09 1.33
N THR A 13 -13.23 6.71 0.41
CA THR A 13 -13.92 6.01 -0.67
C THR A 13 -13.25 6.36 -1.99
N LEU A 14 -12.64 5.36 -2.62
CA LEU A 14 -12.05 5.50 -3.95
C LEU A 14 -12.97 4.85 -4.97
N THR A 15 -13.36 5.62 -5.98
CA THR A 15 -14.24 5.15 -7.04
C THR A 15 -13.43 4.98 -8.33
N PRO A 16 -13.43 3.78 -8.93
CA PRO A 16 -12.77 3.60 -10.25
C PRO A 16 -13.31 4.61 -11.23
N THR A 17 -12.64 5.19 -12.08
CA THR A 17 -13.02 6.20 -13.07
C THR A 17 -13.21 7.62 -12.51
N SER A 18 -13.54 7.78 -11.22
CA SER A 18 -13.78 9.11 -10.64
C SER A 18 -12.63 9.59 -9.77
N SER A 19 -12.00 8.67 -9.03
CA SER A 19 -10.90 9.01 -8.13
C SER A 19 -9.57 8.92 -8.83
N VAL A 20 -8.63 9.76 -8.42
CA VAL A 20 -7.26 9.76 -8.95
C VAL A 20 -6.33 9.19 -7.88
N VAL A 21 -5.42 8.31 -8.28
CA VAL A 21 -4.39 7.78 -7.38
C VAL A 21 -3.35 8.88 -7.14
N ARG A 22 -3.14 9.24 -5.87
CA ARG A 22 -2.26 10.34 -5.48
C ARG A 22 -1.13 9.84 -4.57
N ALA A 23 -0.06 10.65 -4.45
CA ALA A 23 1.07 10.34 -3.59
C ALA A 23 0.64 10.07 -2.14
N VAL A 24 -0.34 10.82 -1.62
CA VAL A 24 -0.83 10.65 -0.25
C VAL A 24 -1.39 9.24 -0.02
N HIS A 25 -2.00 8.63 -1.03
CA HIS A 25 -2.50 7.25 -0.91
C HIS A 25 -1.36 6.28 -0.62
N PHE A 26 -0.21 6.49 -1.23
CA PHE A 26 0.98 5.67 -1.00
C PHE A 26 1.63 5.93 0.34
N THR A 27 1.77 7.20 0.74
CA THR A 27 2.39 7.53 2.02
C THR A 27 1.58 7.03 3.20
N GLU A 28 0.25 7.07 3.10
CA GLU A 28 -0.63 6.53 4.13
C GLU A 28 -0.47 5.01 4.24
N LEU A 29 -0.42 4.31 3.11
CA LEU A 29 -0.22 2.86 3.10
C LEU A 29 1.16 2.49 3.65
N ARG A 30 2.21 3.21 3.26
CA ARG A 30 3.56 2.97 3.77
C ARG A 30 3.60 3.06 5.29
N GLY A 31 2.99 4.10 5.85
CA GLY A 31 2.94 4.30 7.31
C GLY A 31 2.19 3.19 8.02
N ALA A 32 1.02 2.80 7.50
CA ALA A 32 0.22 1.74 8.09
C ALA A 32 0.95 0.39 8.02
N ILE A 33 1.57 0.09 6.89
CA ILE A 33 2.30 -1.16 6.70
C ILE A 33 3.52 -1.22 7.62
N ASP A 34 4.28 -0.13 7.75
CA ASP A 34 5.43 -0.10 8.64
C ASP A 34 5.01 -0.30 10.10
N THR A 35 3.85 0.21 10.50
CA THR A 35 3.30 -0.04 11.84
C THR A 35 3.01 -1.52 12.04
N LEU A 36 2.39 -2.17 11.05
CA LEU A 36 2.11 -3.61 11.12
C LEU A 36 3.39 -4.43 11.13
N ARG A 37 4.38 -4.05 10.34
CA ARG A 37 5.69 -4.71 10.32
C ARG A 37 6.36 -4.61 11.68
N SER A 38 6.35 -3.45 12.29
CA SER A 38 6.93 -3.23 13.62
C SER A 38 6.27 -4.13 14.67
N ARG A 39 4.96 -4.29 14.61
CA ARG A 39 4.22 -5.18 15.52
C ARG A 39 4.62 -6.64 15.38
N GLN A 40 5.07 -7.05 14.20
CA GLN A 40 5.53 -8.40 13.92
C GLN A 40 7.03 -8.57 14.13
N GLY A 41 7.73 -7.55 14.60
CA GLY A 41 9.17 -7.60 14.77
C GLY A 41 9.95 -7.50 13.46
N LEU A 42 9.31 -7.06 12.39
CA LEU A 42 9.97 -6.87 11.10
C LEU A 42 10.56 -5.47 11.02
N ALA A 43 11.68 -5.35 10.30
CA ALA A 43 12.29 -4.04 10.08
C ALA A 43 11.40 -3.17 9.18
N ALA A 44 11.52 -1.86 9.32
CA ALA A 44 10.87 -0.93 8.40
C ALA A 44 11.32 -1.22 6.97
N PHE A 45 10.41 -1.09 6.02
CA PHE A 45 10.70 -1.37 4.62
C PHE A 45 11.56 -0.24 4.02
N GLY A 46 12.50 -0.58 3.17
CA GLY A 46 13.34 0.40 2.47
C GLY A 46 12.61 0.94 1.24
N TRP A 47 11.78 1.95 1.43
CA TRP A 47 10.96 2.51 0.36
C TRP A 47 11.79 3.27 -0.68
N SER A 48 11.51 3.02 -1.97
CA SER A 48 12.01 3.89 -3.04
C SER A 48 11.30 5.24 -2.95
N ASP A 49 12.02 6.31 -3.24
CA ASP A 49 11.48 7.67 -3.09
C ASP A 49 10.80 7.84 -1.73
N PRO A 50 11.59 7.80 -0.63
CA PRO A 50 10.99 7.83 0.71
C PRO A 50 10.17 9.09 1.01
N ASN A 51 10.42 10.17 0.27
CA ASN A 51 9.70 11.44 0.43
C ASN A 51 8.82 11.68 -0.80
N LEU A 52 7.74 10.90 -0.93
CA LEU A 52 6.76 11.13 -1.99
C LEU A 52 6.05 12.47 -1.76
N ALA A 53 6.16 13.36 -2.70
CA ALA A 53 5.55 14.69 -2.59
C ALA A 53 4.48 14.85 -3.67
N ALA A 54 3.30 15.33 -3.26
CA ALA A 54 2.21 15.58 -4.18
C ALA A 54 2.63 16.60 -5.24
N GLY A 55 2.40 16.28 -6.51
CA GLY A 55 2.74 17.16 -7.63
C GLY A 55 4.22 17.20 -8.00
N ALA A 56 5.10 16.61 -7.19
CA ALA A 56 6.55 16.61 -7.42
C ALA A 56 7.10 15.23 -7.74
N THR A 57 6.57 14.18 -7.09
CA THR A 57 7.02 12.81 -7.30
C THR A 57 6.03 12.08 -8.18
N THR A 58 6.52 11.49 -9.29
CA THR A 58 5.70 10.66 -10.15
C THR A 58 5.48 9.29 -9.50
N ILE A 59 4.24 8.83 -9.46
CA ILE A 59 3.92 7.49 -8.95
C ILE A 59 4.31 6.45 -10.01
N LYS A 60 5.16 5.51 -9.60
CA LYS A 60 5.70 4.47 -10.47
C LYS A 60 5.23 3.09 -10.04
N GLN A 61 5.35 2.14 -10.95
CA GLN A 61 5.00 0.73 -10.66
C GLN A 61 5.80 0.17 -9.50
N ILE A 62 7.06 0.58 -9.33
CA ILE A 62 7.88 0.14 -8.20
C ILE A 62 7.23 0.52 -6.86
N HIS A 63 6.58 1.68 -6.78
CA HIS A 63 5.90 2.11 -5.55
C HIS A 63 4.79 1.12 -5.17
N LEU A 64 4.02 0.66 -6.14
CA LEU A 64 2.97 -0.34 -5.92
C LEU A 64 3.57 -1.70 -5.54
N ALA A 65 4.59 -2.15 -6.27
CA ALA A 65 5.22 -3.44 -6.02
C ALA A 65 5.82 -3.50 -4.61
N GLU A 66 6.41 -2.40 -4.15
CA GLU A 66 6.97 -2.33 -2.80
C GLU A 66 5.90 -2.46 -1.72
N LEU A 67 4.76 -1.80 -1.89
CA LEU A 67 3.65 -1.91 -0.93
C LEU A 67 3.18 -3.36 -0.82
N ARG A 68 3.04 -4.04 -1.95
CA ARG A 68 2.64 -5.45 -1.97
C ARG A 68 3.66 -6.35 -1.26
N SER A 69 4.94 -6.16 -1.55
CA SER A 69 6.01 -6.94 -0.90
C SER A 69 6.04 -6.71 0.60
N ALA A 70 5.94 -5.46 1.01
CA ALA A 70 6.03 -5.09 2.42
C ALA A 70 4.88 -5.68 3.24
N VAL A 71 3.63 -5.60 2.74
CA VAL A 71 2.47 -6.13 3.47
C VAL A 71 2.43 -7.66 3.39
N SER A 72 2.87 -8.24 2.28
CA SER A 72 2.91 -9.71 2.14
C SER A 72 3.83 -10.35 3.17
N ALA A 73 4.93 -9.68 3.52
CA ALA A 73 5.83 -10.16 4.57
C ALA A 73 5.13 -10.23 5.93
N VAL A 74 4.22 -9.30 6.21
CA VAL A 74 3.42 -9.34 7.45
C VAL A 74 2.50 -10.55 7.46
N TYR A 75 1.83 -10.81 6.33
CA TYR A 75 0.99 -12.01 6.21
C TYR A 75 1.80 -13.29 6.46
N THR A 76 2.95 -13.40 5.83
CA THR A 76 3.85 -14.56 6.02
C THR A 76 4.28 -14.69 7.48
N ALA A 77 4.64 -13.58 8.13
CA ALA A 77 5.06 -13.58 9.53
C ALA A 77 3.95 -14.06 10.47
N ARG A 78 2.69 -13.84 10.09
CA ARG A 78 1.52 -14.32 10.85
C ARG A 78 1.09 -15.72 10.48
N GLY A 79 1.77 -16.37 9.55
CA GLY A 79 1.39 -17.70 9.06
C GLY A 79 0.18 -17.67 8.14
N LEU A 80 -0.11 -16.54 7.53
CA LEU A 80 -1.25 -16.37 6.63
C LEU A 80 -0.77 -16.36 5.18
N SER A 81 -1.65 -16.76 4.28
CA SER A 81 -1.36 -16.66 2.84
C SER A 81 -1.42 -15.21 2.40
N ALA A 82 -0.49 -14.82 1.54
CA ALA A 82 -0.47 -13.47 0.98
C ALA A 82 -1.75 -13.22 0.16
N PRO A 83 -2.27 -11.98 0.14
CA PRO A 83 -3.45 -11.66 -0.64
C PRO A 83 -3.22 -11.87 -2.14
N ALA A 84 -4.30 -12.17 -2.85
CA ALA A 84 -4.27 -12.19 -4.31
C ALA A 84 -4.45 -10.76 -4.83
N TRP A 85 -3.69 -10.39 -5.84
CA TRP A 85 -3.68 -9.04 -6.38
C TRP A 85 -4.21 -9.01 -7.80
N THR A 86 -4.98 -7.96 -8.13
CA THR A 86 -5.27 -7.62 -9.52
C THR A 86 -3.96 -7.19 -10.18
N ASP A 87 -3.70 -7.66 -11.39
CA ASP A 87 -2.40 -7.50 -12.04
C ASP A 87 -1.31 -8.05 -11.14
N ALA A 88 -1.34 -9.37 -10.92
CA ALA A 88 -0.42 -10.05 -10.01
C ALA A 88 1.04 -9.81 -10.40
N THR A 89 1.32 -9.65 -11.69
CA THR A 89 2.65 -9.28 -12.18
C THR A 89 2.64 -7.80 -12.55
N ILE A 90 3.51 -7.04 -11.89
CA ILE A 90 3.71 -5.62 -12.18
C ILE A 90 4.89 -5.48 -13.13
N THR A 91 4.62 -5.00 -14.34
CA THR A 91 5.64 -4.81 -15.36
C THR A 91 5.94 -3.31 -15.50
N PRO A 92 7.19 -2.87 -15.24
CA PRO A 92 7.55 -1.46 -15.41
C PRO A 92 7.21 -0.95 -16.82
N ALA A 93 6.69 0.26 -16.89
CA ALA A 93 6.27 0.95 -18.12
C ALA A 93 5.10 0.30 -18.86
N VAL A 94 4.55 -0.81 -18.36
CA VAL A 94 3.40 -1.51 -18.95
C VAL A 94 2.20 -1.48 -18.02
N THR A 95 2.38 -1.86 -16.76
CA THR A 95 1.29 -1.88 -15.77
C THR A 95 1.00 -0.46 -15.29
N VAL A 96 -0.25 -0.03 -15.42
CA VAL A 96 -0.69 1.27 -14.92
C VAL A 96 -1.20 1.12 -13.50
N VAL A 97 -0.79 2.02 -12.61
CA VAL A 97 -1.29 2.03 -11.23
C VAL A 97 -2.71 2.57 -11.22
N ARG A 98 -3.65 1.77 -10.75
CA ARG A 98 -5.08 2.10 -10.78
C ARG A 98 -5.67 2.12 -9.37
N VAL A 99 -6.87 2.69 -9.26
CA VAL A 99 -7.61 2.74 -7.98
C VAL A 99 -7.77 1.35 -7.37
N VAL A 100 -8.06 0.32 -8.17
CA VAL A 100 -8.24 -1.04 -7.65
C VAL A 100 -6.99 -1.52 -6.91
N HIS A 101 -5.81 -1.15 -7.37
CA HIS A 101 -4.55 -1.52 -6.71
C HIS A 101 -4.49 -0.95 -5.29
N ILE A 102 -4.95 0.29 -5.11
CA ILE A 102 -4.96 0.95 -3.81
C ILE A 102 -6.03 0.35 -2.90
N THR A 103 -7.24 0.11 -3.43
CA THR A 103 -8.32 -0.46 -2.63
C THR A 103 -7.99 -1.86 -2.14
N GLU A 104 -7.31 -2.66 -2.96
CA GLU A 104 -6.85 -3.98 -2.55
C GLU A 104 -5.83 -3.90 -1.42
N LEU A 105 -4.88 -2.98 -1.51
CA LEU A 105 -3.89 -2.78 -0.46
C LEU A 105 -4.53 -2.29 0.85
N ARG A 106 -5.49 -1.38 0.75
CA ARG A 106 -6.25 -0.92 1.92
C ARG A 106 -6.96 -2.08 2.61
N ALA A 107 -7.60 -2.94 1.82
CA ALA A 107 -8.29 -4.12 2.34
C ALA A 107 -7.31 -5.09 3.01
N ALA A 108 -6.14 -5.30 2.41
CA ALA A 108 -5.11 -6.17 2.96
C ALA A 108 -4.59 -5.66 4.30
N VAL A 109 -4.39 -4.35 4.43
CA VAL A 109 -3.96 -3.72 5.68
C VAL A 109 -5.05 -3.82 6.75
N LEU A 110 -6.29 -3.49 6.38
CA LEU A 110 -7.41 -3.52 7.34
C LEU A 110 -7.66 -4.92 7.87
N ALA A 111 -7.45 -5.94 7.06
CA ALA A 111 -7.62 -7.33 7.48
C ALA A 111 -6.61 -7.75 8.57
N LEU A 112 -5.50 -7.02 8.70
CA LEU A 112 -4.46 -7.32 9.69
C LEU A 112 -4.60 -6.51 10.98
N GLU A 113 -5.49 -5.54 11.00
CA GLU A 113 -5.71 -4.70 12.18
C GLU A 113 -6.61 -5.34 13.23
#